data_dd22dd9bb2715a3e30077c94d4a159db
#
_entry.id   dd22dd9bb2715a3e30077c94d4a159db
#
_cell.length_a   1.000
_cell.length_b   1.000
_cell.length_c   1.000
_cell.angle_alpha   90.00
_cell.angle_beta   90.00
_cell.angle_gamma   90.00
#
_symmetry.space_group_name_H-M   'P 1'
#
loop_
_entity.id
_entity.type
_entity.pdbx_description
1 polymer ?
#
loop_
_entity_poly.entity_id
_entity_poly.type
_entity_poly.pdbx_seq_one_letter_code
_entity_poly.pdbx_strand_id
1 'polypeptide(L)'
;MSPMTPMTSMTPMSPMTHHDPMRDMTPNLPDVVAELRTLFERYEHALEHKLVDVLDDTFWRSPHTIRYAMHENGYGFDEIHAHRVRRPPGPGIKEKRLRLEILTLGRDFATVNLEFKLRGHDLVGRQSQTWVRFPDAGWKVVSAHVSTVNPAPVW
;
A
#
# COMPACT_ATOMS: atom_id res chain seq x y z
N MET A 1 -26.81 65.59 -27.80
CA MET A 1 -26.27 65.17 -26.51
C MET A 1 -26.62 63.71 -26.31
N SER A 2 -25.64 62.82 -26.43
CA SER A 2 -25.82 61.43 -26.17
C SER A 2 -25.56 61.11 -24.71
N PRO A 3 -26.38 60.35 -24.02
CA PRO A 3 -26.10 59.99 -22.62
C PRO A 3 -24.97 58.95 -22.55
N MET A 4 -23.98 59.21 -21.73
CA MET A 4 -22.93 58.26 -21.42
C MET A 4 -23.51 57.12 -20.55
N THR A 5 -23.33 55.89 -21.02
CA THR A 5 -23.66 54.67 -20.27
C THR A 5 -22.60 54.47 -19.17
N PRO A 6 -22.96 54.21 -17.93
CA PRO A 6 -21.98 53.95 -16.87
C PRO A 6 -21.28 52.62 -17.13
N MET A 7 -19.95 52.59 -17.09
CA MET A 7 -19.13 51.42 -17.12
C MET A 7 -19.40 50.56 -15.85
N THR A 8 -19.88 49.38 -16.06
CA THR A 8 -20.05 48.38 -15.01
C THR A 8 -18.64 47.97 -14.50
N SER A 9 -18.37 48.28 -13.23
CA SER A 9 -17.18 47.85 -12.53
C SER A 9 -17.12 46.32 -12.48
N MET A 10 -16.18 45.72 -13.20
CA MET A 10 -15.86 44.31 -13.04
C MET A 10 -15.16 44.10 -11.70
N THR A 11 -15.82 43.44 -10.77
CA THR A 11 -15.22 42.98 -9.53
C THR A 11 -14.12 41.95 -9.89
N PRO A 12 -12.88 42.10 -9.41
CA PRO A 12 -11.86 41.10 -9.66
C PRO A 12 -12.25 39.81 -8.97
N MET A 13 -12.40 38.73 -9.72
CA MET A 13 -12.55 37.38 -9.18
C MET A 13 -11.31 37.06 -8.35
N SER A 14 -11.50 36.80 -7.06
CA SER A 14 -10.43 36.28 -6.19
C SER A 14 -9.87 35.01 -6.83
N PRO A 15 -8.54 34.81 -6.84
CA PRO A 15 -7.97 33.59 -7.35
C PRO A 15 -8.50 32.42 -6.48
N MET A 16 -9.24 31.49 -7.09
CA MET A 16 -9.55 30.23 -6.46
C MET A 16 -8.21 29.55 -6.16
N THR A 17 -7.84 29.48 -4.89
CA THR A 17 -6.76 28.61 -4.46
C THR A 17 -7.20 27.18 -4.73
N HIS A 18 -6.84 26.64 -5.90
CA HIS A 18 -6.93 25.22 -6.16
C HIS A 18 -5.98 24.54 -5.16
N HIS A 19 -6.54 24.05 -4.05
CA HIS A 19 -5.84 23.09 -3.22
C HIS A 19 -5.72 21.83 -4.05
N ASP A 20 -4.55 21.64 -4.68
CA ASP A 20 -4.25 20.43 -5.45
C ASP A 20 -3.99 19.31 -4.44
N PRO A 21 -4.94 18.36 -4.24
CA PRO A 21 -4.78 17.27 -3.28
C PRO A 21 -3.59 16.36 -3.59
N MET A 22 -3.08 16.40 -4.83
CA MET A 22 -1.89 15.67 -5.25
C MET A 22 -0.59 16.27 -4.73
N ARG A 23 -0.62 17.50 -4.20
CA ARG A 23 0.55 18.19 -3.63
C ARG A 23 0.66 18.05 -2.11
N ASP A 24 -0.37 17.56 -1.45
CA ASP A 24 -0.30 17.32 -0.01
C ASP A 24 0.44 16.00 0.24
N MET A 25 1.71 16.12 0.62
CA MET A 25 2.59 15.02 0.98
C MET A 25 2.86 14.98 2.49
N THR A 26 1.98 15.56 3.31
CA THR A 26 2.13 15.56 4.77
C THR A 26 2.34 14.13 5.28
N PRO A 27 3.47 13.84 5.94
CA PRO A 27 3.75 12.49 6.41
C PRO A 27 2.90 12.14 7.63
N ASN A 28 2.45 10.90 7.66
CA ASN A 28 1.86 10.23 8.82
C ASN A 28 0.67 10.97 9.44
N LEU A 29 -0.30 11.39 8.62
CA LEU A 29 -1.60 11.83 9.14
C LEU A 29 -2.20 10.72 10.00
N PRO A 30 -2.55 10.96 11.28
CA PRO A 30 -2.90 9.90 12.22
C PRO A 30 -4.07 9.02 11.79
N ASP A 31 -5.09 9.59 11.17
CA ASP A 31 -6.24 8.86 10.64
C ASP A 31 -5.86 7.94 9.48
N VAL A 32 -4.97 8.38 8.61
CA VAL A 32 -4.49 7.58 7.47
C VAL A 32 -3.61 6.42 7.95
N VAL A 33 -2.71 6.67 8.89
CA VAL A 33 -1.87 5.62 9.50
C VAL A 33 -2.75 4.55 10.17
N ALA A 34 -3.78 4.97 10.91
CA ALA A 34 -4.70 4.04 11.55
C ALA A 34 -5.46 3.18 10.54
N GLU A 35 -5.90 3.76 9.44
CA GLU A 35 -6.57 3.05 8.35
C GLU A 35 -5.64 2.00 7.71
N LEU A 36 -4.39 2.38 7.36
CA LEU A 36 -3.39 1.46 6.82
C LEU A 36 -3.07 0.32 7.79
N ARG A 37 -2.96 0.61 9.09
CA ARG A 37 -2.73 -0.42 10.11
C ARG A 37 -3.83 -1.46 10.12
N THR A 38 -5.08 -1.03 10.09
CA THR A 38 -6.25 -1.94 10.05
C THR A 38 -6.22 -2.81 8.79
N LEU A 39 -5.95 -2.23 7.62
CA LEU A 39 -5.87 -2.96 6.37
C LEU A 39 -4.70 -3.95 6.34
N PHE A 40 -3.56 -3.56 6.90
CA PHE A 40 -2.39 -4.42 7.00
C PHE A 40 -2.63 -5.60 7.97
N GLU A 41 -3.27 -5.37 9.10
CA GLU A 41 -3.65 -6.44 10.04
C GLU A 41 -4.61 -7.45 9.39
N ARG A 42 -5.58 -6.97 8.60
CA ARG A 42 -6.47 -7.83 7.82
C ARG A 42 -5.68 -8.69 6.81
N TYR A 43 -4.72 -8.09 6.12
CA TYR A 43 -3.84 -8.80 5.19
C TYR A 43 -2.98 -9.86 5.88
N GLU A 44 -2.37 -9.53 7.02
CA GLU A 44 -1.58 -10.45 7.81
C GLU A 44 -2.40 -11.67 8.28
N HIS A 45 -3.62 -11.42 8.77
CA HIS A 45 -4.54 -12.48 9.15
C HIS A 45 -4.87 -13.41 7.96
N ALA A 46 -5.11 -12.81 6.79
CA ALA A 46 -5.39 -13.57 5.57
C ALA A 46 -4.20 -14.42 5.10
N LEU A 47 -2.97 -13.94 5.28
CA LEU A 47 -1.76 -14.73 5.00
C LEU A 47 -1.66 -15.95 5.92
N GLU A 48 -1.87 -15.76 7.20
CA GLU A 48 -1.78 -16.81 8.22
C GLU A 48 -2.82 -17.93 7.98
N HIS A 49 -4.02 -17.56 7.55
CA HIS A 49 -5.16 -18.47 7.37
C HIS A 49 -5.42 -18.86 5.91
N LYS A 50 -4.56 -18.43 4.98
CA LYS A 50 -4.71 -18.67 3.54
C LYS A 50 -6.08 -18.26 2.98
N LEU A 51 -6.53 -17.08 3.35
CA LEU A 51 -7.78 -16.52 2.84
C LEU A 51 -7.52 -15.83 1.48
N VAL A 52 -7.53 -16.61 0.41
CA VAL A 52 -7.14 -16.15 -0.93
C VAL A 52 -7.99 -14.97 -1.40
N ASP A 53 -9.30 -14.98 -1.16
CA ASP A 53 -10.20 -13.90 -1.56
C ASP A 53 -9.81 -12.56 -0.89
N VAL A 54 -9.42 -12.59 0.38
CA VAL A 54 -8.98 -11.40 1.12
C VAL A 54 -7.62 -10.93 0.62
N LEU A 55 -6.70 -11.85 0.35
CA LEU A 55 -5.40 -11.53 -0.24
C LEU A 55 -5.55 -10.88 -1.60
N ASP A 56 -6.42 -11.40 -2.44
CA ASP A 56 -6.71 -10.86 -3.77
C ASP A 56 -7.38 -9.48 -3.70
N ASP A 57 -8.32 -9.29 -2.76
CA ASP A 57 -8.97 -8.01 -2.55
C ASP A 57 -7.99 -6.91 -2.08
N THR A 58 -6.92 -7.30 -1.40
CA THR A 58 -5.89 -6.37 -0.92
C THR A 58 -5.01 -5.82 -2.05
N PHE A 59 -4.85 -6.57 -3.14
CA PHE A 59 -3.97 -6.20 -4.24
C PHE A 59 -4.74 -5.55 -5.39
N TRP A 60 -4.07 -4.60 -6.04
CA TRP A 60 -4.63 -3.95 -7.22
C TRP A 60 -4.77 -4.94 -8.38
N ARG A 61 -5.99 -5.04 -8.93
CA ARG A 61 -6.30 -5.94 -10.06
C ARG A 61 -5.84 -5.32 -11.37
N SER A 62 -4.56 -5.40 -11.63
CA SER A 62 -3.90 -4.79 -12.78
C SER A 62 -2.76 -5.65 -13.30
N PRO A 63 -2.48 -5.63 -14.61
CA PRO A 63 -1.27 -6.25 -15.16
C PRO A 63 0.02 -5.57 -14.70
N HIS A 64 -0.06 -4.40 -14.08
CA HIS A 64 1.10 -3.65 -13.58
C HIS A 64 1.48 -3.98 -12.13
N THR A 65 0.64 -4.70 -11.40
CA THR A 65 0.93 -5.09 -10.02
C THR A 65 2.05 -6.12 -9.97
N ILE A 66 3.03 -5.90 -9.10
CA ILE A 66 4.20 -6.79 -8.96
C ILE A 66 4.27 -7.33 -7.54
N ARG A 67 4.56 -8.62 -7.41
CA ARG A 67 4.85 -9.26 -6.13
C ARG A 67 6.04 -10.19 -6.23
N TYR A 68 7.12 -9.85 -5.55
CA TYR A 68 8.25 -10.75 -5.34
C TYR A 68 8.07 -11.50 -4.02
N ALA A 69 7.85 -12.79 -4.10
CA ALA A 69 7.88 -13.70 -2.96
C ALA A 69 9.26 -14.36 -2.84
N MET A 70 9.49 -15.14 -1.78
CA MET A 70 10.80 -15.75 -1.55
C MET A 70 11.19 -16.76 -2.64
N HIS A 71 10.22 -17.41 -3.28
CA HIS A 71 10.46 -18.49 -4.25
C HIS A 71 9.78 -18.28 -5.60
N GLU A 72 9.13 -17.14 -5.81
CA GLU A 72 8.38 -16.86 -7.04
C GLU A 72 8.28 -15.37 -7.30
N ASN A 73 8.21 -15.00 -8.57
CA ASN A 73 7.91 -13.64 -9.00
C ASN A 73 6.52 -13.62 -9.64
N GLY A 74 5.68 -12.69 -9.23
CA GLY A 74 4.36 -12.46 -9.81
C GLY A 74 4.33 -11.14 -10.57
N TYR A 75 4.19 -11.20 -11.88
CA TYR A 75 4.02 -10.06 -12.76
C TYR A 75 2.57 -9.99 -13.23
N GLY A 76 1.85 -9.01 -12.68
CA GLY A 76 0.42 -8.84 -12.88
C GLY A 76 -0.43 -9.63 -11.89
N PHE A 77 -1.64 -9.12 -11.65
CA PHE A 77 -2.58 -9.68 -10.69
C PHE A 77 -2.92 -11.17 -10.95
N ASP A 78 -3.13 -11.54 -12.22
CA ASP A 78 -3.55 -12.91 -12.57
C ASP A 78 -2.47 -13.94 -12.19
N GLU A 79 -1.21 -13.61 -12.39
CA GLU A 79 -0.07 -14.45 -12.02
C GLU A 79 0.07 -14.55 -10.50
N ILE A 80 -0.11 -13.43 -9.79
CA ILE A 80 -0.10 -13.38 -8.33
C ILE A 80 -1.23 -14.25 -7.75
N HIS A 81 -2.44 -14.16 -8.30
CA HIS A 81 -3.57 -15.00 -7.93
C HIS A 81 -3.28 -16.48 -8.14
N ALA A 82 -2.75 -16.85 -9.31
CA ALA A 82 -2.41 -18.23 -9.63
C ALA A 82 -1.40 -18.82 -8.63
N HIS A 83 -0.39 -18.07 -8.22
CA HIS A 83 0.58 -18.48 -7.20
C HIS A 83 -0.08 -18.71 -5.84
N ARG A 84 -1.01 -17.87 -5.43
CA ARG A 84 -1.75 -18.02 -4.16
C ARG A 84 -2.61 -19.27 -4.14
N VAL A 85 -3.30 -19.53 -5.23
CA VAL A 85 -4.17 -20.73 -5.35
C VAL A 85 -3.34 -22.02 -5.29
N ARG A 86 -2.17 -22.05 -5.94
CA ARG A 86 -1.30 -23.24 -5.97
C ARG A 86 -0.57 -23.49 -4.65
N ARG A 87 -0.42 -22.48 -3.79
CA ARG A 87 0.27 -22.64 -2.52
C ARG A 87 -0.45 -23.67 -1.64
N PRO A 88 0.25 -24.68 -1.08
CA PRO A 88 -0.37 -25.66 -0.22
C PRO A 88 -0.96 -25.01 1.04
N PRO A 89 -2.03 -25.59 1.63
CA PRO A 89 -2.52 -25.15 2.92
C PRO A 89 -1.47 -25.38 4.01
N GLY A 90 -1.47 -24.57 5.03
CA GLY A 90 -0.54 -24.69 6.15
C GLY A 90 -0.41 -23.37 6.91
N PRO A 91 0.30 -23.37 8.03
CA PRO A 91 0.60 -22.14 8.73
C PRO A 91 1.44 -21.22 7.84
N GLY A 92 1.24 -19.91 7.98
CA GLY A 92 2.07 -18.90 7.33
C GLY A 92 3.55 -19.03 7.71
N ILE A 93 4.41 -18.40 6.93
CA ILE A 93 5.87 -18.44 7.13
C ILE A 93 6.35 -17.59 8.33
N LYS A 94 5.51 -16.70 8.82
CA LYS A 94 5.83 -15.78 9.90
C LYS A 94 5.55 -16.43 11.26
N GLU A 95 6.56 -16.46 12.11
CA GLU A 95 6.42 -16.91 13.50
C GLU A 95 5.98 -15.75 14.40
N LYS A 96 6.67 -14.61 14.28
CA LYS A 96 6.33 -13.40 15.03
C LYS A 96 6.78 -12.14 14.29
N ARG A 97 6.06 -11.05 14.55
CA ARG A 97 6.46 -9.71 14.12
C ARG A 97 7.60 -9.20 14.99
N LEU A 98 8.64 -8.67 14.36
CA LEU A 98 9.77 -8.03 15.04
C LEU A 98 9.66 -6.51 15.00
N ARG A 99 9.30 -5.95 13.83
CA ARG A 99 9.15 -4.51 13.63
C ARG A 99 8.17 -4.23 12.52
N LEU A 100 7.31 -3.24 12.71
CA LEU A 100 6.38 -2.73 11.70
C LEU A 100 6.54 -1.22 11.57
N GLU A 101 6.82 -0.75 10.36
CA GLU A 101 6.91 0.66 10.01
C GLU A 101 5.89 0.99 8.93
N ILE A 102 4.99 1.91 9.22
CA ILE A 102 4.02 2.46 8.29
C ILE A 102 4.40 3.91 8.04
N LEU A 103 4.66 4.26 6.79
CA LEU A 103 4.84 5.63 6.34
C LEU A 103 3.71 5.97 5.38
N THR A 104 2.95 7.01 5.68
CA THR A 104 1.97 7.58 4.75
C THR A 104 2.43 8.94 4.27
N LEU A 105 2.15 9.27 3.00
CA LEU A 105 2.41 10.57 2.41
C LEU A 105 1.10 11.11 1.85
N GLY A 106 0.62 12.21 2.44
CA GLY A 106 -0.72 12.70 2.17
C GLY A 106 -1.78 11.66 2.55
N ARG A 107 -2.81 11.54 1.72
CA ARG A 107 -3.96 10.64 2.00
C ARG A 107 -4.04 9.42 1.11
N ASP A 108 -3.21 9.34 0.07
CA ASP A 108 -3.42 8.38 -1.02
C ASP A 108 -2.21 7.48 -1.30
N PHE A 109 -1.13 7.64 -0.57
CA PHE A 109 0.10 6.87 -0.76
C PHE A 109 0.68 6.41 0.58
N ALA A 110 1.13 5.16 0.62
CA ALA A 110 1.81 4.62 1.79
C ALA A 110 2.81 3.53 1.43
N THR A 111 3.80 3.35 2.29
CA THR A 111 4.64 2.16 2.35
C THR A 111 4.47 1.48 3.70
N VAL A 112 4.45 0.15 3.68
CA VAL A 112 4.40 -0.67 4.88
C VAL A 112 5.58 -1.64 4.86
N ASN A 113 6.42 -1.57 5.89
CA ASN A 113 7.62 -2.38 6.01
C ASN A 113 7.55 -3.21 7.28
N LEU A 114 7.79 -4.50 7.14
CA LEU A 114 7.72 -5.49 8.22
C LEU A 114 9.02 -6.28 8.30
N GLU A 115 9.55 -6.43 9.51
CA GLU A 115 10.52 -7.46 9.84
C GLU A 115 9.84 -8.54 10.70
N PHE A 116 10.09 -9.80 10.39
CA PHE A 116 9.50 -10.91 11.10
C PHE A 116 10.47 -12.07 11.23
N LYS A 117 10.29 -12.86 12.27
CA LYS A 117 11.01 -14.12 12.42
C LYS A 117 10.34 -15.17 11.54
N LEU A 118 11.16 -15.88 10.75
CA LEU A 118 10.69 -17.02 9.97
C LEU A 118 10.38 -18.21 10.88
N ARG A 119 9.27 -18.88 10.59
CA ARG A 119 8.88 -20.10 11.30
C ARG A 119 9.87 -21.23 10.99
N GLY A 120 10.47 -21.80 12.03
CA GLY A 120 11.39 -22.91 11.90
C GLY A 120 12.79 -22.56 11.37
N HIS A 121 13.14 -21.27 11.30
CA HIS A 121 14.46 -20.80 10.84
C HIS A 121 14.98 -19.68 11.71
N ASP A 122 16.32 -19.51 11.75
CA ASP A 122 16.95 -18.37 12.40
C ASP A 122 16.99 -17.10 11.52
N LEU A 123 16.43 -17.17 10.33
CA LEU A 123 16.40 -16.06 9.40
C LEU A 123 15.36 -15.01 9.78
N VAL A 124 15.67 -13.77 9.46
CA VAL A 124 14.72 -12.65 9.51
C VAL A 124 14.10 -12.46 8.14
N GLY A 125 12.76 -12.48 8.10
CA GLY A 125 11.99 -12.10 6.92
C GLY A 125 11.80 -10.60 6.88
N ARG A 126 11.80 -10.04 5.67
CA ARG A 126 11.49 -8.63 5.41
C ARG A 126 10.41 -8.56 4.35
N GLN A 127 9.39 -7.76 4.61
CA GLN A 127 8.30 -7.51 3.67
C GLN A 127 8.14 -6.01 3.49
N SER A 128 8.15 -5.56 2.25
CA SER A 128 7.86 -4.18 1.87
C SER A 128 6.66 -4.16 0.93
N GLN A 129 5.73 -3.25 1.19
CA GLN A 129 4.54 -3.06 0.37
C GLN A 129 4.37 -1.58 0.04
N THR A 130 4.01 -1.30 -1.20
CA THR A 130 3.57 0.02 -1.64
C THR A 130 2.05 0.00 -1.79
N TRP A 131 1.38 0.91 -1.12
CA TRP A 131 -0.07 1.06 -1.12
C TRP A 131 -0.48 2.37 -1.77
N VAL A 132 -1.52 2.31 -2.59
CA VAL A 132 -2.13 3.48 -3.24
C VAL A 132 -3.63 3.45 -2.99
N ARG A 133 -4.20 4.60 -2.64
CA ARG A 133 -5.65 4.75 -2.52
C ARG A 133 -6.22 5.21 -3.86
N PHE A 134 -6.89 4.30 -4.54
CA PHE A 134 -7.57 4.58 -5.81
C PHE A 134 -8.96 5.20 -5.55
N PRO A 135 -9.40 6.15 -6.38
CA PRO A 135 -10.70 6.81 -6.19
C PRO A 135 -11.90 5.85 -6.18
N ASP A 136 -11.83 4.78 -6.98
CA ASP A 136 -12.89 3.78 -7.16
C ASP A 136 -12.71 2.55 -6.26
N ALA A 137 -11.47 2.07 -6.13
CA ALA A 137 -11.17 0.80 -5.47
C ALA A 137 -10.72 0.93 -4.00
N GLY A 138 -10.38 2.15 -3.54
CA GLY A 138 -9.78 2.36 -2.22
C GLY A 138 -8.31 1.93 -2.16
N TRP A 139 -7.83 1.64 -0.95
CA TRP A 139 -6.44 1.24 -0.74
C TRP A 139 -6.13 -0.13 -1.32
N LYS A 140 -5.10 -0.21 -2.14
CA LYS A 140 -4.60 -1.45 -2.75
C LYS A 140 -3.07 -1.49 -2.74
N VAL A 141 -2.52 -2.68 -2.58
CA VAL A 141 -1.10 -2.94 -2.78
C VAL A 141 -0.81 -2.98 -4.27
N VAL A 142 0.12 -2.17 -4.73
CA VAL A 142 0.56 -2.13 -6.14
C VAL A 142 1.90 -2.82 -6.35
N SER A 143 2.70 -2.95 -5.28
CA SER A 143 3.99 -3.63 -5.30
C SER A 143 4.29 -4.23 -3.95
N ALA A 144 4.81 -5.44 -3.92
CA ALA A 144 5.22 -6.13 -2.71
C ALA A 144 6.50 -6.94 -2.93
N HIS A 145 7.32 -7.02 -1.88
CA HIS A 145 8.55 -7.80 -1.91
C HIS A 145 8.77 -8.47 -0.54
N VAL A 146 8.99 -9.76 -0.56
CA VAL A 146 9.38 -10.55 0.61
C VAL A 146 10.76 -11.13 0.36
N SER A 147 11.66 -10.94 1.30
CA SER A 147 13.03 -11.47 1.27
C SER A 147 13.45 -11.95 2.66
N THR A 148 14.58 -12.61 2.73
CA THR A 148 15.21 -12.99 3.99
C THR A 148 16.57 -12.36 4.11
N VAL A 149 17.00 -12.15 5.35
CA VAL A 149 18.34 -11.68 5.68
C VAL A 149 18.90 -12.50 6.83
N ASN A 150 20.19 -12.79 6.77
CA ASN A 150 20.88 -13.37 7.90
C ASN A 150 20.95 -12.33 9.04
N PRO A 151 20.50 -12.65 10.27
CA PRO A 151 20.57 -11.71 11.39
C PRO A 151 22.01 -11.37 11.81
N ALA A 152 23.00 -12.20 11.46
CA ALA A 152 24.42 -11.92 11.68
C ALA A 152 25.08 -11.55 10.35
N PRO A 153 25.20 -10.27 9.99
CA PRO A 153 25.90 -9.88 8.78
C PRO A 153 27.38 -10.29 8.87
N VAL A 154 27.84 -10.99 7.85
CA VAL A 154 29.27 -11.33 7.71
C VAL A 154 29.87 -10.21 6.85
N TRP A 155 30.51 -9.25 7.52
CA TRP A 155 31.32 -8.20 6.89
C TRP A 155 32.78 -8.54 7.06
#